data_8b958a61ce997f7e5e56545cb87d681d
#
_entry.id   8b958a61ce997f7e5e56545cb87d681d
#
_cell.length_a   1.000
_cell.length_b   1.000
_cell.length_c   1.000
_cell.angle_alpha   90.00
_cell.angle_beta   90.00
_cell.angle_gamma   90.00
#
_symmetry.space_group_name_H-M   'P 1'
#
loop_
_entity.id
_entity.type
_entity.pdbx_description
1 polymer ?
#
loop_
_entity_poly.entity_id
_entity_poly.type
_entity_poly.pdbx_seq_one_letter_code
_entity_poly.pdbx_strand_id
1 'polypeptide(L)'
;MCTIPGLGLLKSLRVGRLRPAAGPADPRTIAARARFFGADTVDPATGALRTDRVVLSWVGCTTYALAMGGSVLLLDAWVPRLTSTGYVPATPQDLVDLAPAAIFIGHGHFDHAADAGRIAAASGAVVHGTAEHCANIAAQVEDPAFPTAAHGDADTAIGAREDCIVDAVQVSVVRHLHSARTPPDPVDGSPRFFPRPQPGIVFTHPPTPGGLLQSLPRLRDPEGGVLLYQFRVPGFGLVWHDSTGPLTERAPQVFDTLAALPATDVQIGAVQGYNQISNGLRDPRTYIQALSPGLFVPSHHDNWLPGLTASAATYDVPLRAELERIPAGRRPQLRVMHDPADYVHPQRLTFHL
;
A
#
# COMPACT_ATOMS: atom_id res chain seq x y z
N MET A 1 -5.14 -37.20 10.51
CA MET A 1 -4.03 -36.36 10.03
C MET A 1 -3.51 -36.96 8.73
N CYS A 2 -4.02 -36.50 7.58
CA CYS A 2 -3.49 -36.92 6.27
C CYS A 2 -2.48 -35.88 5.83
N THR A 3 -1.21 -36.22 5.90
CA THR A 3 -0.12 -35.47 5.26
C THR A 3 -0.17 -35.71 3.78
N ILE A 4 -0.46 -34.69 2.99
CA ILE A 4 -0.39 -34.75 1.54
C ILE A 4 1.10 -34.74 1.17
N PRO A 5 1.64 -35.83 0.55
CA PRO A 5 3.02 -35.85 0.06
C PRO A 5 3.05 -34.96 -1.19
N GLY A 6 3.78 -33.91 -1.16
CA GLY A 6 3.95 -32.99 -2.31
C GLY A 6 4.19 -31.53 -1.92
N LEU A 7 3.84 -31.12 -0.72
CA LEU A 7 4.07 -29.73 -0.28
C LEU A 7 5.56 -29.40 -0.05
N GLY A 8 6.40 -30.40 0.16
CA GLY A 8 7.86 -30.23 0.32
C GLY A 8 8.59 -29.85 -0.97
N LEU A 9 8.07 -30.28 -2.12
CA LEU A 9 8.72 -30.03 -3.42
C LEU A 9 8.50 -28.58 -3.92
N LEU A 10 7.43 -27.90 -3.48
CA LEU A 10 7.15 -26.50 -3.85
C LEU A 10 8.02 -25.50 -3.10
N LYS A 11 8.58 -25.87 -1.94
CA LYS A 11 9.52 -25.02 -1.20
C LYS A 11 10.89 -24.87 -1.88
N SER A 12 11.24 -25.75 -2.81
CA SER A 12 12.54 -25.75 -3.49
C SER A 12 12.57 -25.06 -4.85
N LEU A 13 11.45 -24.52 -5.32
CA LEU A 13 11.47 -23.65 -6.51
C LEU A 13 12.17 -22.35 -6.11
N ARG A 14 13.47 -22.29 -6.39
CA ARG A 14 14.30 -21.10 -6.18
C ARG A 14 13.70 -19.92 -6.97
N VAL A 15 12.93 -19.12 -6.30
CA VAL A 15 12.60 -17.77 -6.76
C VAL A 15 13.94 -17.07 -6.95
N GLY A 16 14.23 -16.56 -8.15
CA GLY A 16 15.52 -15.91 -8.44
C GLY A 16 15.83 -14.87 -7.37
N ARG A 17 17.07 -14.93 -6.83
CA ARG A 17 17.51 -13.93 -5.85
C ARG A 17 17.50 -12.56 -6.50
N LEU A 18 16.99 -11.56 -5.79
CA LEU A 18 17.12 -10.17 -6.19
C LEU A 18 18.60 -9.74 -6.02
N ARG A 19 19.07 -8.87 -6.88
CA ARG A 19 20.40 -8.27 -6.75
C ARG A 19 20.39 -7.34 -5.55
N PRO A 20 21.47 -7.28 -4.75
CA PRO A 20 21.57 -6.32 -3.66
C PRO A 20 21.41 -4.88 -4.16
N ALA A 21 20.80 -4.03 -3.32
CA ALA A 21 20.76 -2.60 -3.54
C ALA A 21 22.20 -2.04 -3.57
N ALA A 22 22.37 -1.02 -4.39
CA ALA A 22 23.60 -0.25 -4.46
C ALA A 22 23.48 1.06 -3.65
N GLY A 23 24.59 1.75 -3.44
CA GLY A 23 24.57 3.05 -2.79
C GLY A 23 23.85 4.12 -3.63
N PRO A 24 23.45 5.26 -3.03
CA PRO A 24 22.69 6.30 -3.72
C PRO A 24 23.34 6.81 -5.02
N ALA A 25 24.67 6.91 -5.06
CA ALA A 25 25.42 7.38 -6.22
C ALA A 25 25.62 6.31 -7.32
N ASP A 26 25.14 5.07 -7.10
CA ASP A 26 25.20 4.05 -8.16
C ASP A 26 24.28 4.43 -9.33
N PRO A 27 24.73 4.32 -10.58
CA PRO A 27 23.92 4.65 -11.75
C PRO A 27 22.57 3.94 -11.82
N ARG A 28 22.45 2.70 -11.29
CA ARG A 28 21.18 1.97 -11.22
C ARG A 28 20.21 2.63 -10.26
N THR A 29 20.70 3.04 -9.09
CA THR A 29 19.87 3.72 -8.08
C THR A 29 19.45 5.10 -8.59
N ILE A 30 20.35 5.85 -9.21
CA ILE A 30 20.01 7.15 -9.84
C ILE A 30 18.94 6.96 -10.91
N ALA A 31 19.10 5.98 -11.80
CA ALA A 31 18.14 5.71 -12.86
C ALA A 31 16.77 5.24 -12.32
N ALA A 32 16.76 4.36 -11.30
CA ALA A 32 15.54 3.91 -10.64
C ALA A 32 14.83 5.09 -9.96
N ARG A 33 15.53 5.90 -9.18
CA ARG A 33 14.98 7.09 -8.52
C ARG A 33 14.45 8.10 -9.53
N ALA A 34 15.19 8.39 -10.60
CA ALA A 34 14.75 9.30 -11.65
C ALA A 34 13.47 8.81 -12.35
N ARG A 35 13.34 7.51 -12.57
CA ARG A 35 12.13 6.89 -13.13
C ARG A 35 10.93 6.99 -12.19
N PHE A 36 11.14 6.68 -10.90
CA PHE A 36 10.04 6.64 -9.92
C PHE A 36 9.68 8.01 -9.34
N PHE A 37 10.62 8.96 -9.30
CA PHE A 37 10.39 10.24 -8.63
C PHE A 37 10.55 11.45 -9.53
N GLY A 38 10.91 11.22 -10.81
CA GLY A 38 11.23 12.30 -11.76
C GLY A 38 12.71 12.71 -11.69
N ALA A 39 13.28 12.97 -12.86
CA ALA A 39 14.70 13.35 -12.97
C ALA A 39 15.01 14.67 -12.24
N ASP A 40 14.03 15.57 -12.12
CA ASP A 40 14.15 16.85 -11.41
C ASP A 40 14.09 16.72 -9.88
N THR A 41 13.78 15.54 -9.38
CA THR A 41 13.77 15.20 -7.93
C THR A 41 15.09 14.59 -7.47
N VAL A 42 15.93 14.13 -8.40
CA VAL A 42 17.14 13.36 -8.12
C VAL A 42 18.39 14.12 -8.55
N ASP A 43 19.34 14.24 -7.67
CA ASP A 43 20.68 14.75 -8.03
C ASP A 43 21.39 13.72 -8.94
N PRO A 44 21.77 14.08 -10.17
CA PRO A 44 22.32 13.13 -11.15
C PRO A 44 23.72 12.63 -10.82
N ALA A 45 24.45 13.28 -9.90
CA ALA A 45 25.78 12.88 -9.51
C ALA A 45 25.80 12.03 -8.24
N THR A 46 24.93 12.34 -7.27
CA THR A 46 24.91 11.72 -5.96
C THR A 46 23.73 10.80 -5.72
N GLY A 47 22.68 10.88 -6.56
CA GLY A 47 21.42 10.18 -6.38
C GLY A 47 20.59 10.69 -5.19
N ALA A 48 21.02 11.78 -4.53
CA ALA A 48 20.29 12.38 -3.43
C ALA A 48 18.91 12.87 -3.89
N LEU A 49 17.89 12.70 -3.03
CA LEU A 49 16.55 13.18 -3.28
C LEU A 49 16.37 14.61 -2.75
N ARG A 50 15.64 15.42 -3.48
CA ARG A 50 15.25 16.76 -3.02
C ARG A 50 14.33 16.65 -1.80
N THR A 51 14.48 17.61 -0.88
CA THR A 51 13.70 17.68 0.37
C THR A 51 12.59 18.74 0.33
N ASP A 52 12.52 19.54 -0.74
CA ASP A 52 11.51 20.58 -0.96
C ASP A 52 10.23 20.05 -1.63
N ARG A 53 10.13 18.74 -1.73
CA ARG A 53 8.96 18.07 -2.33
C ARG A 53 8.74 16.67 -1.78
N VAL A 54 7.52 16.20 -1.90
CA VAL A 54 7.12 14.82 -1.66
C VAL A 54 6.62 14.23 -2.98
N VAL A 55 7.14 13.06 -3.34
CA VAL A 55 6.75 12.38 -4.59
C VAL A 55 6.40 10.93 -4.31
N LEU A 56 5.27 10.48 -4.87
CA LEU A 56 4.88 9.07 -4.82
C LEU A 56 4.72 8.51 -6.23
N SER A 57 5.10 7.25 -6.38
CA SER A 57 4.78 6.44 -7.55
C SER A 57 3.97 5.23 -7.13
N TRP A 58 2.80 5.08 -7.74
CA TRP A 58 1.93 3.93 -7.56
C TRP A 58 2.44 2.72 -8.33
N VAL A 59 2.50 1.56 -7.66
CA VAL A 59 3.02 0.30 -8.23
C VAL A 59 1.91 -0.74 -8.41
N GLY A 60 0.67 -0.34 -8.10
CA GLY A 60 -0.51 -1.20 -8.14
C GLY A 60 -0.97 -1.66 -6.75
N CYS A 61 -2.22 -2.06 -6.64
CA CYS A 61 -2.89 -2.34 -5.38
C CYS A 61 -2.72 -1.15 -4.42
N THR A 62 -2.07 -1.34 -3.30
CA THR A 62 -1.73 -0.31 -2.31
C THR A 62 -0.23 -0.02 -2.21
N THR A 63 0.57 -0.62 -3.09
CA THR A 63 2.03 -0.42 -3.08
C THR A 63 2.42 0.91 -3.71
N TYR A 64 3.16 1.71 -2.96
CA TYR A 64 3.74 2.98 -3.39
C TYR A 64 5.24 3.05 -3.06
N ALA A 65 6.00 3.65 -3.97
CA ALA A 65 7.32 4.18 -3.65
C ALA A 65 7.17 5.66 -3.28
N LEU A 66 7.66 6.06 -2.11
CA LEU A 66 7.54 7.41 -1.55
C LEU A 66 8.93 8.02 -1.38
N ALA A 67 9.18 9.18 -2.01
CA ALA A 67 10.32 10.06 -1.74
C ALA A 67 9.85 11.18 -0.81
N MET A 68 10.38 11.24 0.42
CA MET A 68 10.00 12.21 1.44
C MET A 68 11.16 12.48 2.38
N GLY A 69 11.43 13.75 2.67
CA GLY A 69 12.51 14.14 3.59
C GLY A 69 13.92 13.68 3.18
N GLY A 70 14.15 13.42 1.88
CA GLY A 70 15.42 12.91 1.36
C GLY A 70 15.53 11.38 1.37
N SER A 71 14.55 10.66 1.92
CA SER A 71 14.54 9.20 2.03
C SER A 71 13.56 8.55 1.06
N VAL A 72 13.81 7.30 0.73
CA VAL A 72 12.84 6.43 0.02
C VAL A 72 12.18 5.51 1.02
N LEU A 73 10.87 5.52 1.05
CA LEU A 73 10.03 4.62 1.83
C LEU A 73 9.16 3.80 0.88
N LEU A 74 8.92 2.54 1.17
CA LEU A 74 7.91 1.72 0.49
C LEU A 74 6.68 1.59 1.39
N LEU A 75 5.51 1.81 0.82
CA LEU A 75 4.21 1.61 1.44
C LEU A 75 3.64 0.33 0.82
N ASP A 76 3.53 -0.72 1.59
CA ASP A 76 3.45 -2.11 1.14
C ASP A 76 4.61 -2.54 0.24
N ALA A 77 4.67 -3.83 -0.06
CA ALA A 77 5.72 -4.37 -0.91
C ALA A 77 5.23 -5.62 -1.66
N TRP A 78 4.34 -5.37 -2.60
CA TRP A 78 3.89 -6.37 -3.57
C TRP A 78 3.74 -5.74 -4.94
N VAL A 79 4.41 -6.34 -5.94
CA VAL A 79 4.23 -5.94 -7.34
C VAL A 79 3.23 -6.90 -7.98
N PRO A 80 2.03 -6.42 -8.39
CA PRO A 80 1.03 -7.26 -9.02
C PRO A 80 1.60 -7.97 -10.26
N ARG A 81 1.46 -9.29 -10.31
CA ARG A 81 1.98 -10.13 -11.41
C ARG A 81 0.97 -11.18 -11.90
N LEU A 82 -0.21 -11.20 -11.31
CA LEU A 82 -1.34 -12.00 -11.80
C LEU A 82 -2.03 -11.32 -12.98
N THR A 83 -1.75 -10.04 -13.18
CA THR A 83 -2.16 -9.25 -14.34
C THR A 83 -1.12 -9.20 -15.44
N SER A 84 0.00 -9.95 -15.30
CA SER A 84 0.95 -10.13 -16.38
C SER A 84 2.11 -9.17 -16.56
N THR A 85 2.99 -9.68 -17.38
CA THR A 85 4.16 -8.98 -17.91
C THR A 85 3.75 -7.68 -18.62
N GLY A 86 4.13 -6.54 -18.04
CA GLY A 86 3.99 -5.23 -18.67
C GLY A 86 2.71 -4.46 -18.35
N TYR A 87 1.74 -5.04 -17.64
CA TYR A 87 0.58 -4.27 -17.16
C TYR A 87 0.97 -3.33 -16.03
N VAL A 88 1.66 -3.86 -15.02
CA VAL A 88 2.37 -3.04 -14.05
C VAL A 88 3.82 -2.93 -14.52
N PRO A 89 4.30 -1.74 -14.90
CA PRO A 89 5.63 -1.57 -15.48
C PRO A 89 6.72 -1.51 -14.41
N ALA A 90 6.66 -2.41 -13.41
CA ALA A 90 7.62 -2.49 -12.32
C ALA A 90 7.86 -3.93 -11.91
N THR A 91 8.99 -4.16 -11.28
CA THR A 91 9.40 -5.45 -10.74
C THR A 91 9.86 -5.28 -9.28
N PRO A 92 9.92 -6.34 -8.46
CA PRO A 92 10.54 -6.26 -7.15
C PRO A 92 12.00 -5.77 -7.18
N GLN A 93 12.74 -6.02 -8.28
CA GLN A 93 14.10 -5.51 -8.43
C GLN A 93 14.15 -3.99 -8.59
N ASP A 94 13.18 -3.40 -9.29
CA ASP A 94 13.09 -1.93 -9.39
C ASP A 94 12.94 -1.29 -8.01
N LEU A 95 12.15 -1.92 -7.11
CA LEU A 95 11.97 -1.43 -5.74
C LEU A 95 13.26 -1.57 -4.90
N VAL A 96 14.04 -2.63 -5.10
CA VAL A 96 15.38 -2.78 -4.50
C VAL A 96 16.35 -1.71 -5.02
N ASP A 97 16.34 -1.47 -6.32
CA ASP A 97 17.26 -0.50 -6.97
C ASP A 97 16.97 0.96 -6.54
N LEU A 98 15.80 1.25 -5.96
CA LEU A 98 15.50 2.52 -5.28
C LEU A 98 16.35 2.74 -4.01
N ALA A 99 16.94 1.68 -3.44
CA ALA A 99 17.60 1.67 -2.14
C ALA A 99 16.73 2.28 -1.03
N PRO A 100 15.56 1.65 -0.72
CA PRO A 100 14.65 2.16 0.30
C PRO A 100 15.26 2.05 1.70
N ALA A 101 14.98 3.05 2.55
CA ALA A 101 15.36 3.04 3.96
C ALA A 101 14.40 2.15 4.78
N ALA A 102 13.11 2.14 4.43
CA ALA A 102 12.10 1.39 5.16
C ALA A 102 10.98 0.86 4.24
N ILE A 103 10.30 -0.20 4.70
CA ILE A 103 9.10 -0.78 4.11
C ILE A 103 8.02 -0.79 5.19
N PHE A 104 6.92 -0.10 4.96
CA PHE A 104 5.78 -0.05 5.87
C PHE A 104 4.68 -0.98 5.38
N ILE A 105 4.26 -1.92 6.22
CA ILE A 105 3.24 -2.93 5.91
C ILE A 105 1.94 -2.57 6.62
N GLY A 106 0.87 -2.37 5.86
CA GLY A 106 -0.43 -2.10 6.42
C GLY A 106 -1.06 -3.36 6.99
N HIS A 107 -1.05 -4.49 6.25
CA HIS A 107 -1.39 -5.81 6.76
C HIS A 107 -0.71 -6.94 5.98
N GLY A 108 -0.74 -8.16 6.54
CA GLY A 108 0.11 -9.27 6.10
C GLY A 108 -0.38 -10.08 4.90
N HIS A 109 -1.51 -9.74 4.26
CA HIS A 109 -1.99 -10.51 3.10
C HIS A 109 -1.01 -10.39 1.92
N PHE A 110 -1.09 -11.38 1.01
CA PHE A 110 -0.10 -11.54 -0.06
C PHE A 110 -0.02 -10.33 -1.00
N ASP A 111 -1.15 -9.70 -1.28
CA ASP A 111 -1.28 -8.53 -2.17
C ASP A 111 -0.73 -7.23 -1.55
N HIS A 112 -0.21 -7.32 -0.33
CA HIS A 112 0.44 -6.23 0.40
C HIS A 112 1.89 -6.56 0.76
N ALA A 113 2.18 -7.78 1.24
CA ALA A 113 3.44 -8.12 1.90
C ALA A 113 4.28 -9.19 1.18
N ALA A 114 3.81 -9.79 0.06
CA ALA A 114 4.46 -10.99 -0.48
C ALA A 114 5.87 -10.81 -1.04
N ASP A 115 6.30 -9.61 -1.37
CA ASP A 115 7.67 -9.31 -1.81
C ASP A 115 8.52 -8.64 -0.73
N ALA A 116 7.94 -8.29 0.43
CA ALA A 116 8.59 -7.50 1.47
C ALA A 116 9.90 -8.13 1.96
N GLY A 117 9.88 -9.42 2.29
CA GLY A 117 11.07 -10.13 2.77
C GLY A 117 12.19 -10.16 1.74
N ARG A 118 11.87 -10.38 0.47
CA ARG A 118 12.86 -10.40 -0.63
C ARG A 118 13.48 -9.03 -0.88
N ILE A 119 12.63 -8.00 -0.86
CA ILE A 119 13.08 -6.63 -1.07
C ILE A 119 13.93 -6.20 0.12
N ALA A 120 13.48 -6.43 1.35
CA ALA A 120 14.24 -6.11 2.56
C ALA A 120 15.59 -6.83 2.61
N ALA A 121 15.63 -8.14 2.32
CA ALA A 121 16.88 -8.91 2.29
C ALA A 121 17.88 -8.39 1.24
N ALA A 122 17.40 -7.86 0.12
CA ALA A 122 18.27 -7.32 -0.92
C ALA A 122 18.64 -5.84 -0.71
N SER A 123 17.80 -5.06 -0.04
CA SER A 123 18.02 -3.61 0.16
C SER A 123 18.59 -3.25 1.52
N GLY A 124 18.39 -4.10 2.53
CA GLY A 124 18.68 -3.76 3.94
C GLY A 124 17.64 -2.84 4.58
N ALA A 125 16.51 -2.58 3.91
CA ALA A 125 15.43 -1.74 4.42
C ALA A 125 14.86 -2.29 5.73
N VAL A 126 14.54 -1.39 6.68
CA VAL A 126 13.82 -1.74 7.90
C VAL A 126 12.38 -2.08 7.56
N VAL A 127 11.89 -3.26 7.99
CA VAL A 127 10.48 -3.61 7.83
C VAL A 127 9.70 -3.13 9.05
N HIS A 128 8.75 -2.22 8.83
CA HIS A 128 7.80 -1.73 9.83
C HIS A 128 6.46 -2.44 9.67
N GLY A 129 5.91 -2.96 10.75
CA GLY A 129 4.64 -3.67 10.78
C GLY A 129 4.30 -4.12 12.20
N THR A 130 3.27 -4.94 12.40
CA THR A 130 3.07 -5.60 13.70
C THR A 130 4.16 -6.64 13.95
N ALA A 131 4.25 -7.17 15.18
CA ALA A 131 5.17 -8.27 15.50
C ALA A 131 4.91 -9.48 14.58
N GLU A 132 3.64 -9.77 14.26
CA GLU A 132 3.24 -10.85 13.37
C GLU A 132 3.67 -10.59 11.93
N HIS A 133 3.54 -9.34 11.43
CA HIS A 133 4.03 -8.96 10.10
C HIS A 133 5.54 -9.18 10.02
N CYS A 134 6.29 -8.66 10.98
CA CYS A 134 7.75 -8.81 11.03
C CYS A 134 8.18 -10.28 11.02
N ALA A 135 7.53 -11.13 11.83
CA ALA A 135 7.81 -12.56 11.89
C ALA A 135 7.47 -13.28 10.57
N ASN A 136 6.30 -12.99 9.98
CA ASN A 136 5.87 -13.62 8.73
C ASN A 136 6.75 -13.19 7.54
N ILE A 137 7.17 -11.94 7.49
CA ILE A 137 8.03 -11.41 6.44
C ILE A 137 9.45 -11.98 6.58
N ALA A 138 9.98 -12.08 7.80
CA ALA A 138 11.24 -12.76 8.05
C ALA A 138 11.21 -14.23 7.57
N ALA A 139 10.10 -14.93 7.79
CA ALA A 139 9.90 -16.30 7.31
C ALA A 139 9.79 -16.45 5.78
N GLN A 140 9.71 -15.35 5.01
CA GLN A 140 9.69 -15.39 3.55
C GLN A 140 11.05 -15.72 2.94
N VAL A 141 12.13 -15.55 3.66
CA VAL A 141 13.51 -15.74 3.21
C VAL A 141 14.24 -16.73 4.11
N GLU A 142 15.25 -17.40 3.54
CA GLU A 142 16.03 -18.40 4.28
C GLU A 142 16.94 -17.76 5.34
N ASP A 143 17.46 -16.55 5.05
CA ASP A 143 18.32 -15.77 5.93
C ASP A 143 17.75 -14.34 6.07
N PRO A 144 16.97 -14.07 7.13
CA PRO A 144 16.33 -12.77 7.33
C PRO A 144 17.31 -11.75 7.93
N ALA A 145 18.44 -11.49 7.26
CA ALA A 145 19.47 -10.53 7.68
C ALA A 145 19.07 -9.06 7.44
N PHE A 146 17.80 -8.70 7.69
CA PHE A 146 17.31 -7.32 7.62
C PHE A 146 16.65 -6.90 8.93
N PRO A 147 16.72 -5.61 9.30
CA PRO A 147 16.10 -5.11 10.52
C PRO A 147 14.59 -5.05 10.41
N THR A 148 13.91 -5.23 11.55
CA THR A 148 12.46 -5.06 11.69
C THR A 148 12.14 -4.12 12.84
N ALA A 149 11.03 -3.38 12.73
CA ALA A 149 10.49 -2.50 13.78
C ALA A 149 9.01 -2.86 13.98
N ALA A 150 8.70 -3.52 15.11
CA ALA A 150 7.34 -3.92 15.43
C ALA A 150 6.56 -2.76 16.05
N HIS A 151 5.34 -2.54 15.57
CA HIS A 151 4.36 -1.57 16.03
C HIS A 151 3.16 -2.30 16.61
N GLY A 152 3.29 -2.69 17.88
CA GLY A 152 2.31 -3.53 18.55
C GLY A 152 2.33 -4.99 18.07
N ASP A 153 1.35 -5.75 18.60
CA ASP A 153 1.15 -7.18 18.40
C ASP A 153 -0.34 -7.53 18.40
N ALA A 154 -0.69 -8.82 18.49
CA ALA A 154 -2.07 -9.31 18.52
C ALA A 154 -2.90 -8.72 19.68
N ASP A 155 -2.26 -8.44 20.82
CA ASP A 155 -2.92 -7.93 22.03
C ASP A 155 -3.05 -6.39 22.04
N THR A 156 -2.41 -5.71 21.10
CA THR A 156 -2.48 -4.25 20.99
C THR A 156 -3.91 -3.80 20.65
N ALA A 157 -4.44 -2.88 21.46
CA ALA A 157 -5.81 -2.43 21.34
C ALA A 157 -6.07 -1.72 19.99
N ILE A 158 -7.26 -1.97 19.41
CA ILE A 158 -7.72 -1.23 18.23
C ILE A 158 -7.90 0.25 18.61
N GLY A 159 -7.31 1.14 17.82
CA GLY A 159 -7.24 2.57 18.11
C GLY A 159 -5.97 3.00 18.85
N ALA A 160 -5.12 2.04 19.27
CA ALA A 160 -3.80 2.40 19.82
C ALA A 160 -2.98 3.15 18.78
N ARG A 161 -2.22 4.14 19.25
CA ARG A 161 -1.30 4.95 18.47
C ARG A 161 0.09 4.91 19.09
N GLU A 162 1.10 4.83 18.24
CA GLU A 162 2.47 5.12 18.60
C GLU A 162 3.12 6.02 17.56
N ASP A 163 4.22 6.67 17.94
CA ASP A 163 4.97 7.55 17.04
C ASP A 163 6.42 7.09 16.95
N CYS A 164 6.99 7.12 15.76
CA CYS A 164 8.40 6.84 15.51
C CYS A 164 9.00 7.82 14.51
N ILE A 165 10.30 7.72 14.27
CA ILE A 165 11.01 8.54 13.30
C ILE A 165 11.83 7.64 12.39
N VAL A 166 11.74 7.86 11.09
CA VAL A 166 12.60 7.25 10.08
C VAL A 166 13.32 8.35 9.32
N ASP A 167 14.63 8.47 9.53
CA ASP A 167 15.46 9.59 9.05
C ASP A 167 14.83 10.95 9.43
N ALA A 168 14.43 11.76 8.46
CA ALA A 168 13.79 13.06 8.67
C ALA A 168 12.25 12.99 8.73
N VAL A 169 11.65 11.79 8.60
CA VAL A 169 10.20 11.61 8.51
C VAL A 169 9.65 11.17 9.88
N GLN A 170 8.72 11.95 10.42
CA GLN A 170 7.94 11.56 11.59
C GLN A 170 6.79 10.63 11.15
N VAL A 171 6.59 9.54 11.86
CA VAL A 171 5.57 8.54 11.52
C VAL A 171 4.67 8.29 12.72
N SER A 172 3.36 8.50 12.55
CA SER A 172 2.36 8.02 13.50
C SER A 172 1.76 6.72 12.97
N VAL A 173 1.70 5.72 13.82
CA VAL A 173 1.15 4.38 13.51
C VAL A 173 -0.12 4.19 14.31
N VAL A 174 -1.22 3.86 13.65
CA VAL A 174 -2.53 3.64 14.29
C VAL A 174 -3.04 2.25 13.98
N ARG A 175 -3.39 1.48 15.01
CA ARG A 175 -4.04 0.19 14.85
C ARG A 175 -5.51 0.37 14.47
N HIS A 176 -5.94 -0.26 13.37
CA HIS A 176 -7.34 -0.21 12.93
C HIS A 176 -7.83 -1.58 12.44
N LEU A 177 -8.88 -1.62 11.61
CA LEU A 177 -9.54 -2.86 11.20
C LEU A 177 -9.37 -3.13 9.70
N HIS A 178 -9.20 -4.41 9.37
CA HIS A 178 -9.36 -4.91 8.01
C HIS A 178 -10.81 -4.75 7.52
N SER A 179 -10.97 -4.62 6.21
CA SER A 179 -12.28 -4.61 5.58
C SER A 179 -13.06 -5.88 5.92
N ALA A 180 -14.31 -5.74 6.34
CA ALA A 180 -15.16 -6.87 6.72
C ALA A 180 -16.62 -6.53 6.43
N ARG A 181 -17.43 -7.57 6.21
CA ARG A 181 -18.87 -7.39 6.03
C ARG A 181 -19.55 -7.02 7.35
N THR A 182 -20.48 -6.07 7.25
CA THR A 182 -21.46 -5.76 8.28
C THR A 182 -22.86 -5.80 7.67
N PRO A 183 -23.92 -5.88 8.48
CA PRO A 183 -25.28 -5.67 7.99
C PRO A 183 -25.39 -4.32 7.26
N PRO A 184 -26.34 -4.21 6.30
CA PRO A 184 -26.64 -2.92 5.68
C PRO A 184 -27.01 -1.88 6.74
N ASP A 185 -26.43 -0.69 6.64
CA ASP A 185 -26.76 0.43 7.50
C ASP A 185 -28.07 1.08 7.01
N PRO A 186 -29.17 0.98 7.80
CA PRO A 186 -30.47 1.50 7.38
C PRO A 186 -30.54 3.04 7.41
N VAL A 187 -29.63 3.69 8.14
CA VAL A 187 -29.62 5.14 8.33
C VAL A 187 -28.76 5.81 7.27
N ASP A 188 -27.57 5.26 7.02
CA ASP A 188 -26.63 5.85 6.06
C ASP A 188 -27.14 5.79 4.63
N GLY A 189 -27.69 4.64 4.20
CA GLY A 189 -28.28 4.47 2.88
C GLY A 189 -27.29 4.61 1.71
N SER A 190 -25.98 4.38 1.92
CA SER A 190 -24.99 4.35 0.84
C SER A 190 -25.34 3.25 -0.17
N PRO A 191 -25.33 3.55 -1.47
CA PRO A 191 -25.66 2.56 -2.50
C PRO A 191 -24.67 1.40 -2.47
N ARG A 192 -25.16 0.17 -2.48
CA ARG A 192 -24.32 -1.01 -2.63
C ARG A 192 -23.51 -0.89 -3.90
N PHE A 193 -22.22 -1.19 -3.81
CA PHE A 193 -21.32 -1.10 -4.93
C PHE A 193 -20.62 -2.44 -5.16
N PHE A 194 -20.76 -2.95 -6.36
CA PHE A 194 -20.14 -4.19 -6.78
C PHE A 194 -19.55 -4.00 -8.17
N PRO A 195 -18.24 -3.67 -8.27
CA PRO A 195 -17.60 -3.52 -9.57
C PRO A 195 -17.64 -4.87 -10.30
N ARG A 196 -17.99 -4.84 -11.58
CA ARG A 196 -17.97 -6.06 -12.40
C ARG A 196 -16.53 -6.42 -12.70
N PRO A 197 -16.09 -7.66 -12.39
CA PRO A 197 -14.76 -8.13 -12.72
C PRO A 197 -14.45 -7.98 -14.21
N GLN A 198 -13.22 -7.60 -14.53
CA GLN A 198 -12.75 -7.40 -15.90
C GLN A 198 -11.59 -8.37 -16.21
N PRO A 199 -11.90 -9.62 -16.56
CA PRO A 199 -10.88 -10.65 -16.82
C PRO A 199 -10.14 -10.46 -18.14
N GLY A 200 -10.58 -9.55 -19.02
CA GLY A 200 -10.01 -9.34 -20.35
C GLY A 200 -8.50 -9.08 -20.35
N ILE A 201 -7.99 -8.47 -19.28
CA ILE A 201 -6.58 -8.19 -19.09
C ILE A 201 -5.71 -9.45 -19.05
N VAL A 202 -6.25 -10.58 -18.59
CA VAL A 202 -5.55 -11.88 -18.58
C VAL A 202 -5.24 -12.37 -20.01
N PHE A 203 -6.06 -11.98 -20.98
CA PHE A 203 -5.86 -12.36 -22.39
C PHE A 203 -4.85 -11.46 -23.10
N THR A 204 -4.85 -10.16 -22.78
CA THR A 204 -3.91 -9.21 -23.40
C THR A 204 -2.55 -9.20 -22.69
N HIS A 205 -2.56 -9.56 -21.43
CA HIS A 205 -1.40 -9.57 -20.56
C HIS A 205 -1.42 -10.84 -19.68
N PRO A 206 -1.15 -12.05 -20.18
CA PRO A 206 -1.25 -13.30 -19.43
C PRO A 206 -0.20 -13.38 -18.32
N PRO A 207 -0.53 -13.89 -17.13
CA PRO A 207 0.44 -14.08 -16.07
C PRO A 207 1.54 -15.06 -16.50
N THR A 208 2.75 -14.82 -16.01
CA THR A 208 3.82 -15.79 -16.23
C THR A 208 3.66 -17.00 -15.29
N PRO A 209 4.03 -18.23 -15.74
CA PRO A 209 4.02 -19.40 -14.86
C PRO A 209 4.82 -19.17 -13.56
N GLY A 210 5.96 -18.48 -13.63
CA GLY A 210 6.76 -18.14 -12.46
C GLY A 210 6.04 -17.18 -11.50
N GLY A 211 5.31 -16.19 -12.01
CA GLY A 211 4.50 -15.26 -11.21
C GLY A 211 3.38 -15.99 -10.46
N LEU A 212 2.68 -16.91 -11.14
CA LEU A 212 1.66 -17.74 -10.49
C LEU A 212 2.24 -18.61 -9.39
N LEU A 213 3.34 -19.32 -9.67
CA LEU A 213 4.01 -20.19 -8.68
C LEU A 213 4.51 -19.42 -7.46
N GLN A 214 4.93 -18.17 -7.62
CA GLN A 214 5.36 -17.31 -6.52
C GLN A 214 4.18 -16.82 -5.66
N SER A 215 3.02 -16.62 -6.26
CA SER A 215 1.84 -16.07 -5.56
C SER A 215 1.06 -17.15 -4.79
N LEU A 216 0.95 -18.36 -5.34
CA LEU A 216 0.13 -19.44 -4.75
C LEU A 216 0.43 -19.77 -3.27
N PRO A 217 1.70 -19.91 -2.83
CA PRO A 217 2.01 -20.20 -1.42
C PRO A 217 1.60 -19.09 -0.46
N ARG A 218 1.47 -17.86 -0.97
CA ARG A 218 1.20 -16.64 -0.20
C ARG A 218 -0.28 -16.32 -0.03
N LEU A 219 -1.17 -16.97 -0.80
CA LEU A 219 -2.62 -16.75 -0.72
C LEU A 219 -3.23 -17.03 0.67
N ARG A 220 -2.48 -17.66 1.57
CA ARG A 220 -2.88 -17.98 2.94
C ARG A 220 -2.07 -17.23 3.99
N ASP A 221 -1.29 -16.23 3.59
CA ASP A 221 -0.55 -15.42 4.55
C ASP A 221 -1.55 -14.73 5.49
N PRO A 222 -1.30 -14.77 6.82
CA PRO A 222 -2.22 -14.22 7.80
C PRO A 222 -2.25 -12.69 7.74
N GLU A 223 -3.38 -12.10 8.12
CA GLU A 223 -3.55 -10.66 8.21
C GLU A 223 -2.54 -10.01 9.16
N GLY A 224 -2.36 -10.59 10.37
CA GLY A 224 -1.41 -10.14 11.39
C GLY A 224 -1.75 -8.80 12.06
N GLY A 225 -2.98 -8.30 11.86
CA GLY A 225 -3.42 -6.98 12.27
C GLY A 225 -3.30 -5.94 11.16
N VAL A 226 -3.88 -4.75 11.38
CA VAL A 226 -3.96 -3.71 10.34
C VAL A 226 -3.49 -2.37 10.89
N LEU A 227 -2.58 -1.73 10.17
CA LEU A 227 -1.95 -0.48 10.54
C LEU A 227 -2.21 0.62 9.50
N LEU A 228 -2.57 1.78 9.99
CA LEU A 228 -2.60 3.03 9.24
C LEU A 228 -1.38 3.85 9.64
N TYR A 229 -0.75 4.49 8.68
CA TYR A 229 0.42 5.32 8.90
C TYR A 229 0.17 6.76 8.47
N GLN A 230 0.60 7.72 9.31
CA GLN A 230 0.74 9.12 8.92
C GLN A 230 2.20 9.49 8.87
N PHE A 231 2.69 9.89 7.70
CA PHE A 231 4.05 10.36 7.45
C PHE A 231 4.06 11.88 7.41
N ARG A 232 5.03 12.50 8.10
CA ARG A 232 5.10 13.96 8.19
C ARG A 232 6.53 14.48 8.03
N VAL A 233 6.64 15.58 7.30
CA VAL A 233 7.79 16.49 7.28
C VAL A 233 7.28 17.91 7.57
N PRO A 234 8.14 18.89 7.87
CA PRO A 234 7.68 20.26 8.04
C PRO A 234 6.81 20.73 6.87
N GLY A 235 5.58 21.18 7.18
CA GLY A 235 4.63 21.69 6.19
C GLY A 235 3.82 20.66 5.40
N PHE A 236 3.97 19.34 5.65
CA PHE A 236 3.21 18.33 4.91
C PHE A 236 2.90 17.07 5.73
N GLY A 237 1.67 16.59 5.62
CA GLY A 237 1.19 15.35 6.23
C GLY A 237 0.50 14.42 5.23
N LEU A 238 0.97 13.18 5.12
CA LEU A 238 0.42 12.12 4.30
C LEU A 238 -0.11 11.00 5.18
N VAL A 239 -1.40 10.66 5.07
CA VAL A 239 -1.94 9.42 5.63
C VAL A 239 -2.04 8.36 4.53
N TRP A 240 -1.62 7.15 4.86
CA TRP A 240 -1.77 5.99 4.01
C TRP A 240 -2.32 4.79 4.81
N HIS A 241 -3.30 4.10 4.21
CA HIS A 241 -3.83 2.83 4.73
C HIS A 241 -4.23 1.90 3.58
N ASP A 242 -3.90 0.65 3.71
CA ASP A 242 -4.06 -0.39 2.70
C ASP A 242 -5.38 -1.17 2.82
N SER A 243 -6.12 -0.95 3.89
CA SER A 243 -7.44 -1.52 4.11
C SER A 243 -8.37 -0.49 4.75
N THR A 244 -9.67 -0.72 4.67
CA THR A 244 -10.71 0.16 5.24
C THR A 244 -11.76 -0.69 5.93
N GLY A 245 -11.67 -0.74 7.26
CA GLY A 245 -12.56 -1.56 8.08
C GLY A 245 -13.85 -0.84 8.49
N PRO A 246 -14.87 -1.60 8.93
CA PRO A 246 -16.15 -1.06 9.38
C PRO A 246 -16.05 -0.49 10.79
N LEU A 247 -15.38 0.66 10.93
CA LEU A 247 -15.14 1.30 12.22
C LEU A 247 -16.44 1.68 12.93
N THR A 248 -17.44 2.13 12.18
CA THR A 248 -18.75 2.54 12.76
C THR A 248 -19.36 1.44 13.62
N GLU A 249 -19.28 0.18 13.19
CA GLU A 249 -19.91 -0.93 13.89
C GLU A 249 -18.98 -1.62 14.90
N ARG A 250 -17.69 -1.63 14.64
CA ARG A 250 -16.76 -2.52 15.36
C ARG A 250 -15.73 -1.81 16.21
N ALA A 251 -15.38 -0.58 15.87
CA ALA A 251 -14.31 0.15 16.56
C ALA A 251 -14.46 1.68 16.44
N PRO A 252 -15.61 2.26 16.86
CA PRO A 252 -15.87 3.69 16.68
C PRO A 252 -14.86 4.58 17.39
N GLN A 253 -14.18 4.10 18.42
CA GLN A 253 -13.11 4.84 19.13
C GLN A 253 -11.92 5.17 18.22
N VAL A 254 -11.72 4.47 17.12
CA VAL A 254 -10.64 4.77 16.17
C VAL A 254 -10.85 6.13 15.52
N PHE A 255 -12.10 6.57 15.33
CA PHE A 255 -12.38 7.89 14.77
C PHE A 255 -11.79 9.02 15.61
N ASP A 256 -11.82 8.90 16.94
CA ASP A 256 -11.21 9.89 17.85
C ASP A 256 -9.69 9.91 17.69
N THR A 257 -9.07 8.71 17.56
CA THR A 257 -7.62 8.60 17.30
C THR A 257 -7.25 9.23 15.96
N LEU A 258 -8.03 8.97 14.90
CA LEU A 258 -7.79 9.55 13.57
C LEU A 258 -7.96 11.07 13.58
N ALA A 259 -9.00 11.58 14.24
CA ALA A 259 -9.25 13.01 14.35
C ALA A 259 -8.20 13.75 15.19
N ALA A 260 -7.52 13.05 16.11
CA ALA A 260 -6.44 13.58 16.92
C ALA A 260 -5.05 13.54 16.25
N LEU A 261 -4.95 12.97 15.04
CA LEU A 261 -3.72 13.05 14.24
C LEU A 261 -3.45 14.50 13.83
N PRO A 262 -2.19 14.89 13.67
CA PRO A 262 -1.84 16.17 13.03
C PRO A 262 -2.52 16.34 11.66
N ALA A 263 -2.58 17.58 11.18
CA ALA A 263 -3.22 17.91 9.90
C ALA A 263 -2.75 16.96 8.77
N THR A 264 -3.73 16.52 7.98
CA THR A 264 -3.52 15.61 6.84
C THR A 264 -3.75 16.38 5.55
N ASP A 265 -2.70 16.60 4.76
CA ASP A 265 -2.80 17.25 3.46
C ASP A 265 -3.31 16.26 2.40
N VAL A 266 -2.79 15.02 2.45
CA VAL A 266 -3.11 13.96 1.51
C VAL A 266 -3.48 12.68 2.27
N GLN A 267 -4.59 12.05 1.89
CA GLN A 267 -4.93 10.70 2.31
C GLN A 267 -4.92 9.77 1.09
N ILE A 268 -4.10 8.72 1.16
CA ILE A 268 -4.16 7.57 0.25
C ILE A 268 -4.86 6.43 1.00
N GLY A 269 -6.01 5.99 0.52
CA GLY A 269 -6.79 5.01 1.26
C GLY A 269 -7.43 3.95 0.37
N ALA A 270 -7.40 2.70 0.82
CA ALA A 270 -8.07 1.60 0.15
C ALA A 270 -9.58 1.86 0.07
N VAL A 271 -10.15 1.65 -1.11
CA VAL A 271 -11.60 1.79 -1.33
C VAL A 271 -12.29 0.46 -1.61
N GLN A 272 -11.57 -0.51 -2.19
CA GLN A 272 -12.09 -1.86 -2.36
C GLN A 272 -12.09 -2.60 -1.01
N GLY A 273 -13.23 -3.17 -0.64
CA GLY A 273 -13.36 -3.93 0.60
C GLY A 273 -14.65 -4.74 0.64
N TYR A 274 -14.72 -5.72 1.55
CA TYR A 274 -15.86 -6.62 1.65
C TYR A 274 -17.18 -5.91 2.00
N ASN A 275 -17.12 -4.78 2.71
CA ASN A 275 -18.31 -4.05 3.14
C ASN A 275 -19.01 -3.29 2.01
N GLN A 276 -18.34 -3.07 0.89
CA GLN A 276 -18.94 -2.40 -0.28
C GLN A 276 -20.18 -3.14 -0.81
N ILE A 277 -20.25 -4.46 -0.59
CA ILE A 277 -21.39 -5.30 -0.96
C ILE A 277 -22.65 -4.97 -0.14
N SER A 278 -22.48 -4.53 1.09
CA SER A 278 -23.55 -4.21 2.03
C SER A 278 -23.79 -2.71 2.13
N ASN A 279 -22.73 -1.92 2.25
CA ASN A 279 -22.74 -0.51 2.62
C ASN A 279 -22.01 0.39 1.61
N GLY A 280 -21.75 -0.08 0.38
CA GLY A 280 -21.14 0.71 -0.67
C GLY A 280 -19.76 1.25 -0.27
N LEU A 281 -19.50 2.50 -0.61
CA LEU A 281 -18.24 3.17 -0.26
C LEU A 281 -18.35 4.01 1.03
N ARG A 282 -19.28 3.68 1.92
CA ARG A 282 -19.47 4.36 3.21
C ARG A 282 -18.20 4.35 4.07
N ASP A 283 -17.57 3.20 4.23
CA ASP A 283 -16.41 3.08 5.12
C ASP A 283 -15.24 3.97 4.66
N PRO A 284 -14.80 3.98 3.39
CA PRO A 284 -13.85 4.99 2.90
C PRO A 284 -14.26 6.43 3.24
N ARG A 285 -15.54 6.80 3.05
CA ARG A 285 -16.04 8.13 3.39
C ARG A 285 -15.91 8.45 4.88
N THR A 286 -16.16 7.49 5.78
CA THR A 286 -16.04 7.72 7.23
C THR A 286 -14.60 7.99 7.65
N TYR A 287 -13.61 7.28 7.07
CA TYR A 287 -12.19 7.59 7.28
C TYR A 287 -11.82 8.99 6.78
N ILE A 288 -12.30 9.36 5.57
CA ILE A 288 -12.08 10.70 5.00
C ILE A 288 -12.65 11.78 5.92
N GLN A 289 -13.86 11.56 6.47
CA GLN A 289 -14.49 12.51 7.40
C GLN A 289 -13.71 12.67 8.70
N ALA A 290 -13.14 11.58 9.23
CA ALA A 290 -12.34 11.62 10.45
C ALA A 290 -10.99 12.33 10.24
N LEU A 291 -10.30 12.01 9.14
CA LEU A 291 -8.98 12.57 8.80
C LEU A 291 -9.05 13.98 8.21
N SER A 292 -10.17 14.34 7.58
CA SER A 292 -10.40 15.63 6.91
C SER A 292 -9.25 16.09 6.00
N PRO A 293 -8.78 15.26 5.05
CA PRO A 293 -7.64 15.61 4.18
C PRO A 293 -8.01 16.70 3.19
N GLY A 294 -7.01 17.45 2.70
CA GLY A 294 -7.17 18.37 1.57
C GLY A 294 -7.35 17.63 0.23
N LEU A 295 -6.67 16.49 0.09
CA LEU A 295 -6.72 15.63 -1.11
C LEU A 295 -6.93 14.18 -0.70
N PHE A 296 -7.88 13.49 -1.35
CA PHE A 296 -8.06 12.05 -1.27
C PHE A 296 -7.61 11.36 -2.57
N VAL A 297 -6.79 10.33 -2.42
CA VAL A 297 -6.33 9.45 -3.49
C VAL A 297 -6.82 8.03 -3.17
N PRO A 298 -7.77 7.48 -3.93
CA PRO A 298 -8.19 6.10 -3.73
C PRO A 298 -7.06 5.13 -4.07
N SER A 299 -7.02 4.02 -3.37
CA SER A 299 -6.08 2.92 -3.57
C SER A 299 -6.81 1.59 -3.48
N HIS A 300 -6.14 0.48 -3.81
CA HIS A 300 -6.74 -0.86 -3.83
C HIS A 300 -7.98 -0.93 -4.74
N HIS A 301 -7.93 -0.29 -5.90
CA HIS A 301 -9.08 -0.13 -6.78
C HIS A 301 -8.78 -0.43 -8.27
N ASP A 302 -7.56 -0.90 -8.54
CA ASP A 302 -7.11 -1.34 -9.85
C ASP A 302 -7.46 -2.81 -10.14
N ASN A 303 -7.18 -3.25 -11.35
CA ASN A 303 -7.38 -4.64 -11.74
C ASN A 303 -6.17 -5.52 -11.34
N TRP A 304 -5.83 -5.52 -10.05
CA TRP A 304 -4.68 -6.23 -9.49
C TRP A 304 -4.88 -7.76 -9.43
N LEU A 305 -6.14 -8.25 -9.40
CA LEU A 305 -6.51 -9.66 -9.42
C LEU A 305 -7.58 -9.91 -10.49
N PRO A 306 -7.20 -10.02 -11.78
CA PRO A 306 -8.13 -10.22 -12.89
C PRO A 306 -9.04 -11.42 -12.69
N GLY A 307 -10.32 -11.25 -13.03
CA GLY A 307 -11.36 -12.24 -12.77
C GLY A 307 -12.10 -12.00 -11.45
N LEU A 308 -11.51 -11.27 -10.50
CA LEU A 308 -12.14 -10.89 -9.23
C LEU A 308 -12.21 -9.36 -9.04
N THR A 309 -11.36 -8.62 -9.71
CA THR A 309 -11.26 -7.15 -9.60
C THR A 309 -11.60 -6.46 -10.93
N ALA A 310 -11.74 -5.14 -10.88
CA ALA A 310 -12.03 -4.29 -12.02
C ALA A 310 -11.02 -3.15 -12.10
N SER A 311 -10.92 -2.47 -13.24
CA SER A 311 -10.06 -1.29 -13.38
C SER A 311 -10.53 -0.13 -12.50
N ALA A 312 -9.61 0.75 -12.14
CA ALA A 312 -9.81 1.93 -11.32
C ALA A 312 -10.95 2.83 -11.83
N ALA A 313 -11.12 2.93 -13.14
CA ALA A 313 -12.19 3.73 -13.76
C ALA A 313 -13.60 3.34 -13.30
N THR A 314 -13.82 2.10 -12.88
CA THR A 314 -15.10 1.64 -12.34
C THR A 314 -15.49 2.33 -11.04
N TYR A 315 -14.51 2.83 -10.29
CA TYR A 315 -14.72 3.49 -9.00
C TYR A 315 -14.98 4.99 -9.11
N ASP A 316 -14.69 5.64 -10.24
CA ASP A 316 -14.76 7.09 -10.42
C ASP A 316 -16.15 7.65 -10.06
N VAL A 317 -17.19 7.16 -10.71
CA VAL A 317 -18.55 7.68 -10.51
C VAL A 317 -19.10 7.35 -9.13
N PRO A 318 -19.04 6.09 -8.64
CA PRO A 318 -19.52 5.76 -7.31
C PRO A 318 -18.80 6.52 -6.19
N LEU A 319 -17.48 6.70 -6.31
CA LEU A 319 -16.70 7.39 -5.30
C LEU A 319 -17.01 8.88 -5.26
N ARG A 320 -17.16 9.55 -6.42
CA ARG A 320 -17.59 10.96 -6.47
C ARG A 320 -18.95 11.14 -5.83
N ALA A 321 -19.92 10.29 -6.16
CA ALA A 321 -21.25 10.33 -5.57
C ALA A 321 -21.22 10.14 -4.04
N GLU A 322 -20.35 9.25 -3.55
CA GLU A 322 -20.19 9.04 -2.11
C GLU A 322 -19.53 10.25 -1.42
N LEU A 323 -18.51 10.88 -2.07
CA LEU A 323 -17.88 12.08 -1.54
C LEU A 323 -18.82 13.31 -1.53
N GLU A 324 -19.80 13.37 -2.42
CA GLU A 324 -20.83 14.44 -2.41
C GLU A 324 -21.67 14.43 -1.13
N ARG A 325 -21.71 13.33 -0.40
CA ARG A 325 -22.37 13.20 0.92
C ARG A 325 -21.59 13.89 2.04
N ILE A 326 -20.31 14.25 1.80
CA ILE A 326 -19.52 15.08 2.69
C ILE A 326 -19.88 16.55 2.46
N PRO A 327 -20.16 17.35 3.51
CA PRO A 327 -20.43 18.78 3.37
C PRO A 327 -19.34 19.48 2.52
N ALA A 328 -19.75 20.35 1.60
CA ALA A 328 -18.83 20.95 0.61
C ALA A 328 -17.57 21.58 1.21
N GLY A 329 -17.69 22.26 2.38
CA GLY A 329 -16.55 22.89 3.06
C GLY A 329 -15.56 21.91 3.72
N ARG A 330 -15.89 20.61 3.77
CA ARG A 330 -15.05 19.54 4.34
C ARG A 330 -14.72 18.43 3.34
N ARG A 331 -15.20 18.59 2.10
CA ARG A 331 -14.98 17.61 1.04
C ARG A 331 -13.57 17.77 0.48
N PRO A 332 -12.74 16.69 0.47
CA PRO A 332 -11.42 16.77 -0.16
C PRO A 332 -11.52 16.92 -1.66
N GLN A 333 -10.46 17.41 -2.27
CA GLN A 333 -10.23 17.15 -3.69
C GLN A 333 -10.07 15.64 -3.91
N LEU A 334 -10.50 15.15 -5.08
CA LEU A 334 -10.35 13.74 -5.46
C LEU A 334 -9.38 13.61 -6.62
N ARG A 335 -8.36 12.77 -6.46
CA ARG A 335 -7.43 12.40 -7.54
C ARG A 335 -7.43 10.89 -7.72
N VAL A 336 -8.16 10.42 -8.73
CA VAL A 336 -8.19 9.00 -9.07
C VAL A 336 -6.99 8.66 -9.94
N MET A 337 -6.30 7.59 -9.58
CA MET A 337 -5.24 6.99 -10.37
C MET A 337 -5.84 5.87 -11.23
N HIS A 338 -5.49 5.82 -12.50
CA HIS A 338 -6.06 4.86 -13.46
C HIS A 338 -5.01 3.84 -13.92
N ASP A 339 -5.31 2.57 -13.76
CA ASP A 339 -4.50 1.47 -14.29
C ASP A 339 -4.74 1.27 -15.80
N PRO A 340 -3.72 0.99 -16.62
CA PRO A 340 -2.29 0.96 -16.27
C PRO A 340 -1.57 2.31 -16.42
N ALA A 341 -2.25 3.37 -16.84
CA ALA A 341 -1.65 4.63 -17.28
C ALA A 341 -0.89 5.39 -16.18
N ASP A 342 -1.35 5.29 -14.94
CA ASP A 342 -0.79 6.03 -13.81
C ASP A 342 0.18 5.22 -12.95
N TYR A 343 0.49 3.97 -13.34
CA TYR A 343 1.56 3.23 -12.68
C TYR A 343 2.92 3.84 -12.97
N VAL A 344 3.73 4.00 -11.93
CA VAL A 344 5.07 4.59 -12.00
C VAL A 344 5.06 5.93 -12.74
N HIS A 345 4.08 6.79 -12.40
CA HIS A 345 3.88 8.10 -13.01
C HIS A 345 3.97 9.20 -11.92
N PRO A 346 5.20 9.60 -11.52
CA PRO A 346 5.43 10.48 -10.36
C PRO A 346 4.75 11.85 -10.48
N GLN A 347 4.55 12.39 -11.69
CA GLN A 347 3.91 13.68 -11.91
C GLN A 347 2.46 13.73 -11.39
N ARG A 348 1.83 12.56 -11.24
CA ARG A 348 0.46 12.46 -10.69
C ARG A 348 0.41 12.75 -9.20
N LEU A 349 1.48 12.44 -8.45
CA LEU A 349 1.55 12.55 -7.00
C LEU A 349 2.84 13.24 -6.56
N THR A 350 3.10 14.43 -7.12
CA THR A 350 4.17 15.34 -6.71
C THR A 350 3.56 16.51 -5.96
N PHE A 351 4.10 16.81 -4.78
CA PHE A 351 3.68 17.88 -3.87
C PHE A 351 4.90 18.72 -3.53
N HIS A 352 4.82 20.04 -3.72
CA HIS A 352 5.87 20.99 -3.36
C HIS A 352 5.61 21.49 -1.93
N LEU A 353 6.69 21.56 -1.12
CA LEU A 353 6.66 21.99 0.28
C LEU A 353 6.86 23.49 0.42
#